data_a26ef289c8e507e6d28eb15071a21f0c
#
_entry.id   a26ef289c8e507e6d28eb15071a21f0c
#
_cell.length_a   1.000
_cell.length_b   1.000
_cell.length_c   1.000
_cell.angle_alpha   90.00
_cell.angle_beta   90.00
_cell.angle_gamma   90.00
#
_symmetry.space_group_name_H-M   'P 1'
#
loop_
_entity.id
_entity.type
_entity.pdbx_description
1 polymer ?
#
loop_
_entity_poly.entity_id
_entity_poly.type
_entity_poly.pdbx_seq_one_letter_code
_entity_poly.pdbx_strand_id
1 'polypeptide(L)'
;MKKMLIGCGLISLFFPLLFFFLILFGGGGNSSQPVPINPNPNLTEEQLNFISQIVPGARQSYQETGIFPSITLAQAILESGWGRSGLAVKAKNLFGIKADSSWKGNVLEMLTQEHVNGGVITITARWRVYGSWNDSVIDHGKFFVENSRYKNHGVLDAKNYVEQANCIQKAGYATDPNYANQLIKVINDFALNIYDMNGNVVGNDVIETAIAAGMKWVGKSPYVWGGGRNEADVIAGRFDCSSLVHYCYASAGIQLGPRESVTTWSLINMGRPIPANEMKRGDLIFFDTAGVNGHVG
;
A
#
# COMPACT_ATOMS: atom_id res chain seq x y z
N MET A 1 41.14 -17.03 -40.69
CA MET A 1 41.86 -16.08 -41.56
C MET A 1 41.25 -14.68 -41.40
N LYS A 2 42.13 -13.74 -41.04
CA LYS A 2 42.14 -12.29 -41.29
C LYS A 2 40.94 -11.47 -40.77
N LYS A 3 41.10 -10.63 -39.71
CA LYS A 3 41.77 -9.28 -39.68
C LYS A 3 40.87 -8.24 -40.36
N MET A 4 40.58 -7.04 -39.90
CA MET A 4 41.34 -5.99 -39.22
C MET A 4 40.36 -4.82 -38.99
N LEU A 5 40.26 -4.18 -37.85
CA LEU A 5 40.96 -2.96 -37.38
C LEU A 5 40.57 -1.63 -38.05
N ILE A 6 40.35 -0.65 -37.14
CA ILE A 6 40.67 0.79 -37.12
C ILE A 6 39.48 1.67 -37.53
N GLY A 7 39.15 2.72 -36.78
CA GLY A 7 39.90 3.64 -36.02
C GLY A 7 39.11 4.71 -35.28
N CYS A 8 39.75 5.20 -34.37
CA CYS A 8 39.87 6.42 -33.64
C CYS A 8 39.10 7.67 -34.13
N GLY A 9 38.53 8.39 -33.24
CA GLY A 9 38.05 9.75 -33.44
C GLY A 9 37.64 10.41 -32.13
N LEU A 10 38.62 10.84 -31.34
CA LEU A 10 38.47 11.80 -30.24
C LEU A 10 38.08 13.17 -30.82
N ILE A 11 36.95 13.73 -30.36
CA ILE A 11 36.76 15.18 -30.38
C ILE A 11 36.28 15.58 -28.98
N SER A 12 37.21 16.12 -28.23
CA SER A 12 37.02 16.93 -27.05
C SER A 12 36.37 18.26 -27.45
N LEU A 13 35.26 18.60 -26.83
CA LEU A 13 34.76 19.98 -26.82
C LEU A 13 34.45 20.38 -25.38
N PHE A 14 35.37 21.10 -24.83
CA PHE A 14 35.23 21.96 -23.66
C PHE A 14 34.15 22.98 -23.93
N PHE A 15 33.18 23.13 -23.02
CA PHE A 15 32.38 24.34 -22.87
C PHE A 15 32.37 24.77 -21.40
N PRO A 16 32.52 26.07 -21.13
CA PRO A 16 32.87 26.55 -19.81
C PRO A 16 31.66 26.71 -18.88
N LEU A 17 31.95 26.57 -17.60
CA LEU A 17 31.13 27.00 -16.47
C LEU A 17 30.63 28.43 -16.66
N LEU A 18 29.33 28.61 -16.68
CA LEU A 18 28.72 29.89 -16.32
C LEU A 18 27.93 29.72 -15.04
N PHE A 19 28.53 30.20 -13.94
CA PHE A 19 27.84 30.43 -12.69
C PHE A 19 26.84 31.58 -12.89
N PHE A 20 25.55 31.26 -12.84
CA PHE A 20 24.55 32.27 -12.57
C PHE A 20 24.01 32.06 -11.15
N PHE A 21 24.52 32.90 -10.25
CA PHE A 21 23.86 33.14 -8.97
C PHE A 21 22.61 33.95 -9.26
N LEU A 22 21.44 33.34 -9.12
CA LEU A 22 20.20 34.10 -8.98
C LEU A 22 19.63 33.82 -7.61
N ILE A 23 19.91 34.75 -6.70
CA ILE A 23 19.15 34.90 -5.46
C ILE A 23 17.79 35.45 -5.85
N LEU A 24 16.76 34.65 -5.71
CA LEU A 24 15.39 35.15 -5.68
C LEU A 24 14.67 34.64 -4.44
N PHE A 25 14.27 35.59 -3.72
CA PHE A 25 13.39 35.69 -2.56
C PHE A 25 12.38 34.58 -2.38
N GLY A 26 12.22 34.27 -1.09
CA GLY A 26 11.27 33.31 -0.55
C GLY A 26 9.83 33.55 -1.03
N GLY A 27 9.26 32.45 -1.41
CA GLY A 27 7.86 32.18 -1.40
C GLY A 27 7.73 30.78 -0.82
N GLY A 28 7.38 30.71 0.46
CA GLY A 28 7.03 29.48 1.12
C GLY A 28 5.74 28.94 0.50
N GLY A 29 5.88 28.17 -0.57
CA GLY A 29 4.85 27.28 -1.04
C GLY A 29 4.95 26.03 -0.21
N ASN A 30 4.11 25.90 0.81
CA ASN A 30 3.79 24.60 1.38
C ASN A 30 3.22 23.75 0.24
N SER A 31 4.06 22.95 -0.38
CA SER A 31 3.60 21.79 -1.13
C SER A 31 3.09 20.79 -0.08
N SER A 32 1.84 20.97 0.33
CA SER A 32 1.11 19.94 1.06
C SER A 32 1.05 18.74 0.14
N GLN A 33 1.93 17.76 0.38
CA GLN A 33 1.79 16.42 -0.17
C GLN A 33 0.38 15.97 0.20
N PRO A 34 -0.37 15.32 -0.71
CA PRO A 34 -1.69 14.80 -0.37
C PRO A 34 -1.53 13.89 0.83
N VAL A 35 -2.15 14.27 1.94
CA VAL A 35 -2.20 13.42 3.14
C VAL A 35 -2.86 12.12 2.70
N PRO A 36 -2.22 10.95 2.88
CA PRO A 36 -2.85 9.68 2.55
C PRO A 36 -4.17 9.59 3.30
N ILE A 37 -5.26 9.36 2.58
CA ILE A 37 -6.55 9.08 3.21
C ILE A 37 -6.31 7.86 4.10
N ASN A 38 -6.49 8.03 5.43
CA ASN A 38 -6.33 6.94 6.36
C ASN A 38 -7.53 6.00 6.24
N PRO A 39 -7.41 4.85 5.54
CA PRO A 39 -8.53 3.94 5.37
C PRO A 39 -8.87 3.19 6.66
N ASN A 40 -8.02 3.29 7.68
CA ASN A 40 -8.22 2.61 8.96
C ASN A 40 -7.92 3.57 10.13
N PRO A 41 -8.95 3.95 10.92
CA PRO A 41 -8.80 4.85 12.06
C PRO A 41 -7.90 4.28 13.18
N ASN A 42 -7.57 2.99 13.12
CA ASN A 42 -6.69 2.33 14.08
C ASN A 42 -5.19 2.50 13.77
N LEU A 43 -4.83 3.08 12.62
CA LEU A 43 -3.44 3.35 12.26
C LEU A 43 -2.95 4.63 12.92
N THR A 44 -1.80 4.55 13.58
CA THR A 44 -1.09 5.74 14.05
C THR A 44 -0.48 6.51 12.88
N GLU A 45 -0.15 7.78 13.08
CA GLU A 45 0.53 8.61 12.08
C GLU A 45 1.85 7.98 11.61
N GLU A 46 2.64 7.39 12.53
CA GLU A 46 3.88 6.69 12.20
C GLU A 46 3.64 5.49 11.30
N GLN A 47 2.60 4.70 11.58
CA GLN A 47 2.22 3.54 10.78
C GLN A 47 1.73 3.95 9.39
N LEU A 48 0.93 5.01 9.30
CA LEU A 48 0.50 5.58 8.02
C LEU A 48 1.68 6.06 7.19
N ASN A 49 2.62 6.76 7.83
CA ASN A 49 3.83 7.25 7.18
C ASN A 49 4.69 6.07 6.66
N PHE A 50 4.84 5.00 7.45
CA PHE A 50 5.53 3.79 7.00
C PHE A 50 4.86 3.19 5.75
N ILE A 51 3.55 2.96 5.78
CA ILE A 51 2.78 2.42 4.64
C ILE A 51 2.94 3.33 3.42
N SER A 52 2.77 4.65 3.58
CA SER A 52 2.84 5.61 2.47
C SER A 52 4.19 5.60 1.75
N GLN A 53 5.27 5.34 2.48
CA GLN A 53 6.61 5.27 1.91
C GLN A 53 6.85 4.03 1.06
N ILE A 54 6.17 2.91 1.33
CA ILE A 54 6.43 1.63 0.64
C ILE A 54 5.33 1.21 -0.35
N VAL A 55 4.16 1.82 -0.30
CA VAL A 55 3.05 1.56 -1.25
C VAL A 55 3.47 1.76 -2.72
N PRO A 56 4.20 2.83 -3.10
CA PRO A 56 4.61 3.00 -4.50
C PRO A 56 5.44 1.82 -5.01
N GLY A 57 6.42 1.37 -4.21
CA GLY A 57 7.25 0.20 -4.55
C GLY A 57 6.44 -1.10 -4.58
N ALA A 58 5.48 -1.28 -3.64
CA ALA A 58 4.62 -2.46 -3.61
C ALA A 58 3.74 -2.56 -4.85
N ARG A 59 3.18 -1.45 -5.32
CA ARG A 59 2.40 -1.40 -6.56
C ARG A 59 3.24 -1.63 -7.80
N GLN A 60 4.43 -1.04 -7.88
CA GLN A 60 5.36 -1.31 -8.96
C GLN A 60 5.74 -2.79 -8.97
N SER A 61 6.11 -3.35 -7.83
CA SER A 61 6.45 -4.77 -7.68
C SER A 61 5.30 -5.68 -8.13
N TYR A 62 4.05 -5.35 -7.80
CA TYR A 62 2.88 -6.10 -8.25
C TYR A 62 2.78 -6.17 -9.77
N GLN A 63 2.99 -5.06 -10.47
CA GLN A 63 2.95 -5.03 -11.93
C GLN A 63 4.03 -5.92 -12.58
N GLU A 64 5.19 -6.03 -11.93
CA GLU A 64 6.31 -6.82 -12.44
C GLU A 64 6.23 -8.31 -12.03
N THR A 65 5.62 -8.63 -10.89
CA THR A 65 5.76 -9.94 -10.24
C THR A 65 4.45 -10.64 -9.90
N GLY A 66 3.33 -9.92 -9.85
CA GLY A 66 2.04 -10.45 -9.42
C GLY A 66 1.91 -10.67 -7.91
N ILE A 67 2.88 -10.22 -7.10
CA ILE A 67 2.76 -10.28 -5.62
C ILE A 67 1.89 -9.14 -5.15
N PHE A 68 0.76 -9.45 -4.52
CA PHE A 68 -0.21 -8.45 -4.07
C PHE A 68 0.42 -7.40 -3.15
N PRO A 69 0.14 -6.11 -3.36
CA PRO A 69 0.61 -5.04 -2.49
C PRO A 69 0.30 -5.29 -1.03
N SER A 70 -0.89 -5.77 -0.70
CA SER A 70 -1.27 -6.12 0.68
C SER A 70 -0.37 -7.18 1.30
N ILE A 71 0.03 -8.19 0.55
CA ILE A 71 1.00 -9.21 0.98
C ILE A 71 2.36 -8.57 1.26
N THR A 72 2.86 -7.77 0.33
CA THR A 72 4.15 -7.08 0.49
C THR A 72 4.14 -6.17 1.71
N LEU A 73 3.07 -5.39 1.91
CA LEU A 73 2.90 -4.51 3.07
C LEU A 73 2.85 -5.31 4.38
N ALA A 74 2.05 -6.38 4.42
CA ALA A 74 1.92 -7.22 5.62
C ALA A 74 3.24 -7.89 5.99
N GLN A 75 3.99 -8.41 5.02
CA GLN A 75 5.32 -8.96 5.25
C GLN A 75 6.29 -7.88 5.73
N ALA A 76 6.31 -6.70 5.11
CA ALA A 76 7.15 -5.59 5.56
C ALA A 76 6.86 -5.19 7.02
N ILE A 77 5.58 -5.16 7.41
CA ILE A 77 5.15 -4.88 8.79
C ILE A 77 5.67 -5.95 9.75
N LEU A 78 5.44 -7.23 9.44
CA LEU A 78 5.82 -8.35 10.32
C LEU A 78 7.33 -8.49 10.44
N GLU A 79 8.05 -8.48 9.31
CA GLU A 79 9.50 -8.75 9.27
C GLU A 79 10.33 -7.58 9.81
N SER A 80 9.88 -6.34 9.63
CA SER A 80 10.64 -5.15 10.05
C SER A 80 10.13 -4.47 11.32
N GLY A 81 8.98 -4.89 11.85
CA GLY A 81 8.32 -4.18 12.95
C GLY A 81 8.01 -2.73 12.59
N TRP A 82 7.35 -2.52 11.46
CA TRP A 82 7.04 -1.18 10.94
C TRP A 82 8.28 -0.36 10.57
N GLY A 83 9.29 -1.02 9.98
CA GLY A 83 10.55 -0.38 9.58
C GLY A 83 11.52 -0.06 10.73
N ARG A 84 11.20 -0.50 11.96
CA ARG A 84 11.99 -0.17 13.16
C ARG A 84 13.10 -1.17 13.49
N SER A 85 13.11 -2.33 12.82
CA SER A 85 14.19 -3.31 13.03
C SER A 85 15.56 -2.72 12.69
N GLY A 86 16.61 -3.20 13.35
CA GLY A 86 17.97 -2.74 13.09
C GLY A 86 18.39 -2.88 11.63
N LEU A 87 17.93 -3.92 10.95
CA LEU A 87 18.18 -4.17 9.55
C LEU A 87 17.43 -3.19 8.63
N ALA A 88 16.15 -2.93 8.94
CA ALA A 88 15.35 -1.95 8.20
C ALA A 88 15.94 -0.52 8.29
N VAL A 89 16.47 -0.15 9.47
CA VAL A 89 17.05 1.17 9.69
C VAL A 89 18.44 1.30 9.02
N LYS A 90 19.34 0.33 9.27
CA LYS A 90 20.75 0.41 8.85
C LYS A 90 20.97 0.05 7.37
N ALA A 91 20.20 -0.91 6.86
CA ALA A 91 20.39 -1.45 5.52
C ALA A 91 19.19 -1.17 4.58
N LYS A 92 18.14 -0.50 5.05
CA LYS A 92 16.87 -0.35 4.33
C LYS A 92 16.26 -1.68 3.88
N ASN A 93 16.62 -2.77 4.53
CA ASN A 93 16.20 -4.14 4.22
C ASN A 93 15.03 -4.52 5.13
N LEU A 94 13.82 -4.47 4.56
CA LEU A 94 12.58 -4.70 5.30
C LEU A 94 12.30 -6.18 5.54
N PHE A 95 12.81 -7.07 4.70
CA PHE A 95 12.41 -8.48 4.64
C PHE A 95 13.51 -9.44 5.08
N GLY A 96 14.64 -8.93 5.54
CA GLY A 96 15.76 -9.79 5.94
C GLY A 96 16.34 -10.62 4.80
N ILE A 97 16.45 -10.06 3.59
CA ILE A 97 17.02 -10.76 2.45
C ILE A 97 18.54 -10.79 2.59
N LYS A 98 19.09 -12.01 2.61
CA LYS A 98 20.54 -12.24 2.69
C LYS A 98 21.22 -11.94 1.35
N ALA A 99 22.42 -11.42 1.40
CA ALA A 99 23.28 -11.23 0.22
C ALA A 99 23.96 -12.55 -0.12
N ASP A 100 23.53 -13.17 -1.19
CA ASP A 100 24.18 -14.33 -1.79
C ASP A 100 25.26 -13.94 -2.82
N SER A 101 25.85 -14.90 -3.49
CA SER A 101 26.90 -14.68 -4.50
C SER A 101 26.43 -13.91 -5.74
N SER A 102 25.13 -13.88 -6.02
CA SER A 102 24.56 -13.13 -7.14
C SER A 102 24.40 -11.65 -6.85
N TRP A 103 24.31 -11.28 -5.57
CA TRP A 103 24.13 -9.89 -5.14
C TRP A 103 25.37 -9.03 -5.45
N LYS A 104 25.19 -7.94 -6.18
CA LYS A 104 26.26 -7.01 -6.59
C LYS A 104 26.21 -5.67 -5.84
N GLY A 105 25.18 -5.46 -5.01
CA GLY A 105 25.03 -4.25 -4.21
C GLY A 105 25.86 -4.28 -2.92
N ASN A 106 25.69 -3.23 -2.11
CA ASN A 106 26.33 -3.13 -0.80
C ASN A 106 25.83 -4.21 0.16
N VAL A 107 26.67 -4.58 1.12
CA VAL A 107 26.40 -5.63 2.10
C VAL A 107 26.63 -5.09 3.50
N LEU A 108 25.69 -5.42 4.40
CA LEU A 108 25.85 -5.22 5.85
C LEU A 108 26.07 -6.58 6.52
N GLU A 109 27.14 -6.71 7.27
CA GLU A 109 27.39 -7.87 8.11
C GLU A 109 26.83 -7.62 9.51
N MET A 110 25.97 -8.54 9.97
CA MET A 110 25.39 -8.49 11.33
C MET A 110 25.33 -9.88 11.93
N LEU A 111 25.48 -9.94 13.25
CA LEU A 111 25.20 -11.15 14.01
C LEU A 111 23.71 -11.47 13.94
N THR A 112 23.39 -12.70 13.69
CA THR A 112 22.02 -13.25 13.71
C THR A 112 22.00 -14.60 14.40
N GLN A 113 20.85 -14.96 14.97
CA GLN A 113 20.64 -16.29 15.54
C GLN A 113 19.96 -17.17 14.49
N GLU A 114 20.48 -18.36 14.33
CA GLU A 114 19.94 -19.36 13.42
C GLU A 114 19.60 -20.64 14.22
N HIS A 115 18.45 -21.24 13.90
CA HIS A 115 18.05 -22.52 14.44
C HIS A 115 18.64 -23.64 13.59
N VAL A 116 19.60 -24.39 14.13
CA VAL A 116 20.25 -25.50 13.44
C VAL A 116 20.17 -26.75 14.32
N ASN A 117 19.59 -27.81 13.79
CA ASN A 117 19.49 -29.14 14.46
C ASN A 117 18.91 -29.06 15.89
N GLY A 118 17.90 -28.21 16.11
CA GLY A 118 17.24 -28.03 17.41
C GLY A 118 18.00 -27.13 18.40
N GLY A 119 19.13 -26.57 18.02
CA GLY A 119 19.89 -25.58 18.80
C GLY A 119 19.85 -24.19 18.16
N VAL A 120 20.25 -23.17 18.94
CA VAL A 120 20.41 -21.80 18.46
C VAL A 120 21.91 -21.51 18.37
N ILE A 121 22.36 -21.11 17.18
CA ILE A 121 23.74 -20.66 16.96
C ILE A 121 23.74 -19.19 16.56
N THR A 122 24.75 -18.46 16.97
CA THR A 122 24.96 -17.08 16.51
C THR A 122 26.00 -17.10 15.39
N ILE A 123 25.63 -16.57 14.24
CA ILE A 123 26.51 -16.45 13.08
C ILE A 123 26.55 -15.01 12.58
N THR A 124 27.61 -14.63 11.87
CA THR A 124 27.64 -13.41 11.09
C THR A 124 26.99 -13.70 9.75
N ALA A 125 25.85 -13.03 9.49
CA ALA A 125 25.17 -13.11 8.20
C ALA A 125 25.40 -11.83 7.39
N ARG A 126 25.38 -11.99 6.06
CA ARG A 126 25.51 -10.91 5.09
C ARG A 126 24.14 -10.54 4.56
N TRP A 127 23.77 -9.27 4.68
CA TRP A 127 22.45 -8.77 4.34
C TRP A 127 22.55 -7.78 3.18
N ARG A 128 21.60 -7.82 2.25
CA ARG A 128 21.50 -6.85 1.17
C ARG A 128 21.24 -5.45 1.75
N VAL A 129 21.97 -4.45 1.24
CA VAL A 129 21.77 -3.04 1.59
C VAL A 129 21.14 -2.33 0.40
N TYR A 130 20.03 -1.63 0.66
CA TYR A 130 19.28 -0.91 -0.36
C TYR A 130 19.42 0.61 -0.19
N GLY A 131 19.16 1.36 -1.28
CA GLY A 131 19.15 2.82 -1.26
C GLY A 131 17.89 3.37 -0.56
N SER A 132 16.79 2.65 -0.68
CA SER A 132 15.49 3.01 -0.10
C SER A 132 14.71 1.77 0.32
N TRP A 133 13.64 1.96 1.10
CA TRP A 133 12.68 0.89 1.37
C TRP A 133 11.95 0.40 0.12
N ASN A 134 11.69 1.30 -0.85
CA ASN A 134 11.09 0.90 -2.13
C ASN A 134 11.98 -0.07 -2.92
N ASP A 135 13.31 0.14 -2.91
CA ASP A 135 14.24 -0.81 -3.55
C ASP A 135 14.18 -2.19 -2.88
N SER A 136 14.09 -2.22 -1.55
CA SER A 136 13.89 -3.48 -0.80
C SER A 136 12.59 -4.17 -1.17
N VAL A 137 11.51 -3.41 -1.34
CA VAL A 137 10.18 -3.92 -1.73
C VAL A 137 10.21 -4.49 -3.15
N ILE A 138 10.84 -3.81 -4.10
CA ILE A 138 10.95 -4.27 -5.48
C ILE A 138 11.80 -5.54 -5.56
N ASP A 139 12.92 -5.58 -4.85
CA ASP A 139 13.78 -6.77 -4.79
C ASP A 139 13.08 -7.97 -4.12
N HIS A 140 12.27 -7.72 -3.10
CA HIS A 140 11.44 -8.74 -2.47
C HIS A 140 10.44 -9.38 -3.44
N GLY A 141 9.78 -8.60 -4.29
CA GLY A 141 8.93 -9.16 -5.34
C GLY A 141 9.71 -10.06 -6.30
N LYS A 142 10.90 -9.62 -6.74
CA LYS A 142 11.79 -10.42 -7.60
C LYS A 142 12.22 -11.71 -6.94
N PHE A 143 12.49 -11.69 -5.62
CA PHE A 143 12.81 -12.89 -4.85
C PHE A 143 11.76 -13.99 -5.01
N PHE A 144 10.46 -13.66 -5.09
CA PHE A 144 9.41 -14.66 -5.35
C PHE A 144 9.46 -15.21 -6.77
N VAL A 145 9.75 -14.38 -7.76
CA VAL A 145 9.81 -14.79 -9.17
C VAL A 145 11.04 -15.64 -9.45
N GLU A 146 12.19 -15.26 -8.89
CA GLU A 146 13.48 -15.91 -9.11
C GLU A 146 13.59 -17.28 -8.40
N ASN A 147 12.81 -17.50 -7.34
CA ASN A 147 12.82 -18.77 -6.61
C ASN A 147 11.68 -19.67 -7.07
N SER A 148 12.00 -20.69 -7.86
CA SER A 148 11.05 -21.62 -8.47
C SER A 148 10.09 -22.29 -7.48
N ARG A 149 10.47 -22.44 -6.19
CA ARG A 149 9.61 -23.01 -5.15
C ARG A 149 8.29 -22.24 -5.00
N TYR A 150 8.30 -20.92 -5.13
CA TYR A 150 7.08 -20.11 -5.01
C TYR A 150 6.16 -20.28 -6.21
N LYS A 151 6.72 -20.31 -7.42
CA LYS A 151 5.97 -20.63 -8.64
C LYS A 151 5.35 -22.02 -8.55
N ASN A 152 6.12 -23.02 -8.10
CA ASN A 152 5.66 -24.42 -7.99
C ASN A 152 4.54 -24.60 -6.95
N HIS A 153 4.38 -23.66 -6.02
CA HIS A 153 3.30 -23.65 -5.04
C HIS A 153 2.18 -22.66 -5.38
N GLY A 154 2.18 -22.12 -6.61
CA GLY A 154 1.08 -21.29 -7.11
C GLY A 154 1.05 -19.85 -6.57
N VAL A 155 2.15 -19.35 -5.99
CA VAL A 155 2.21 -17.99 -5.42
C VAL A 155 1.92 -16.93 -6.48
N LEU A 156 2.43 -17.14 -7.69
CA LEU A 156 2.29 -16.17 -8.79
C LEU A 156 0.96 -16.31 -9.55
N ASP A 157 0.19 -17.38 -9.29
CA ASP A 157 -1.09 -17.66 -9.95
C ASP A 157 -2.30 -17.34 -9.05
N ALA A 158 -2.04 -16.96 -7.80
CA ALA A 158 -3.06 -16.66 -6.80
C ALA A 158 -3.98 -15.52 -7.24
N LYS A 159 -5.28 -15.64 -6.95
CA LYS A 159 -6.31 -14.67 -7.41
C LYS A 159 -6.61 -13.58 -6.39
N ASN A 160 -6.17 -13.75 -5.16
CA ASN A 160 -6.35 -12.81 -4.07
C ASN A 160 -5.28 -13.02 -3.01
N TYR A 161 -5.16 -12.07 -2.07
CA TYR A 161 -4.15 -12.10 -1.01
C TYR A 161 -4.31 -13.31 -0.07
N VAL A 162 -5.53 -13.81 0.16
CA VAL A 162 -5.76 -14.98 1.02
C VAL A 162 -5.15 -16.23 0.40
N GLU A 163 -5.42 -16.44 -0.88
CA GLU A 163 -4.82 -17.56 -1.64
C GLU A 163 -3.31 -17.41 -1.72
N GLN A 164 -2.80 -16.19 -2.00
CA GLN A 164 -1.37 -15.95 -2.10
C GLN A 164 -0.64 -16.18 -0.76
N ALA A 165 -1.21 -15.72 0.37
CA ALA A 165 -0.66 -15.98 1.71
C ALA A 165 -0.52 -17.48 1.99
N ASN A 166 -1.55 -18.26 1.66
CA ASN A 166 -1.53 -19.72 1.83
C ASN A 166 -0.47 -20.38 0.94
N CYS A 167 -0.32 -19.94 -0.30
CA CYS A 167 0.71 -20.44 -1.20
C CYS A 167 2.13 -20.09 -0.71
N ILE A 168 2.34 -18.89 -0.18
CA ILE A 168 3.61 -18.45 0.41
C ILE A 168 3.99 -19.34 1.61
N GLN A 169 3.03 -19.63 2.49
CA GLN A 169 3.26 -20.54 3.62
C GLN A 169 3.60 -21.95 3.14
N LYS A 170 2.83 -22.51 2.20
CA LYS A 170 3.09 -23.85 1.61
C LYS A 170 4.47 -23.92 0.94
N ALA A 171 4.92 -22.83 0.34
CA ALA A 171 6.25 -22.73 -0.25
C ALA A 171 7.38 -22.63 0.80
N GLY A 172 7.06 -22.55 2.09
CA GLY A 172 8.04 -22.49 3.17
C GLY A 172 8.78 -21.16 3.26
N TYR A 173 8.07 -20.05 3.10
CA TYR A 173 8.66 -18.72 3.32
C TYR A 173 9.10 -18.55 4.78
N ALA A 174 8.25 -18.94 5.71
CA ALA A 174 8.53 -18.97 7.14
C ALA A 174 8.36 -20.38 7.71
N THR A 175 9.00 -20.65 8.84
CA THR A 175 8.88 -21.92 9.56
C THR A 175 7.62 -22.00 10.43
N ASP A 176 6.99 -20.87 10.71
CA ASP A 176 5.77 -20.79 11.49
C ASP A 176 4.58 -21.35 10.69
N PRO A 177 3.92 -22.42 11.17
CA PRO A 177 2.77 -23.01 10.49
C PRO A 177 1.54 -22.09 10.46
N ASN A 178 1.55 -20.98 11.22
CA ASN A 178 0.48 -20.02 11.27
C ASN A 178 0.76 -18.75 10.45
N TYR A 179 1.85 -18.72 9.67
CA TYR A 179 2.31 -17.53 8.97
C TYR A 179 1.27 -16.91 8.02
N ALA A 180 0.55 -17.74 7.25
CA ALA A 180 -0.50 -17.26 6.36
C ALA A 180 -1.62 -16.53 7.13
N ASN A 181 -2.04 -17.08 8.27
CA ASN A 181 -3.06 -16.45 9.10
C ASN A 181 -2.57 -15.12 9.70
N GLN A 182 -1.29 -15.03 10.05
CA GLN A 182 -0.69 -13.77 10.53
C GLN A 182 -0.72 -12.71 9.43
N LEU A 183 -0.34 -13.06 8.19
CA LEU A 183 -0.44 -12.15 7.04
C LEU A 183 -1.87 -11.68 6.82
N ILE A 184 -2.81 -12.61 6.73
CA ILE A 184 -4.23 -12.32 6.52
C ILE A 184 -4.78 -11.43 7.65
N LYS A 185 -4.39 -11.72 8.90
CA LYS A 185 -4.80 -10.90 10.04
C LYS A 185 -4.28 -9.47 9.94
N VAL A 186 -3.00 -9.28 9.63
CA VAL A 186 -2.40 -7.95 9.45
C VAL A 186 -3.09 -7.20 8.30
N ILE A 187 -3.35 -7.87 7.18
CA ILE A 187 -4.05 -7.27 6.04
C ILE A 187 -5.45 -6.80 6.45
N ASN A 188 -6.19 -7.61 7.18
CA ASN A 188 -7.55 -7.28 7.62
C ASN A 188 -7.55 -6.20 8.72
N ASP A 189 -6.68 -6.33 9.73
CA ASP A 189 -6.60 -5.38 10.84
C ASP A 189 -6.28 -3.94 10.35
N PHE A 190 -5.48 -3.83 9.30
CA PHE A 190 -5.04 -2.54 8.76
C PHE A 190 -5.64 -2.21 7.39
N ALA A 191 -6.62 -3.00 6.92
CA ALA A 191 -7.30 -2.83 5.64
C ALA A 191 -6.33 -2.68 4.44
N LEU A 192 -5.22 -3.44 4.45
CA LEU A 192 -4.17 -3.29 3.44
C LEU A 192 -4.57 -3.77 2.04
N ASN A 193 -5.63 -4.57 1.92
CA ASN A 193 -6.17 -5.06 0.67
C ASN A 193 -6.67 -3.94 -0.28
N ILE A 194 -6.89 -2.74 0.23
CA ILE A 194 -7.21 -1.57 -0.61
C ILE A 194 -6.07 -1.21 -1.57
N TYR A 195 -4.84 -1.59 -1.24
CA TYR A 195 -3.67 -1.32 -2.07
C TYR A 195 -3.48 -2.34 -3.20
N ASP A 196 -4.22 -3.46 -3.20
CA ASP A 196 -4.16 -4.51 -4.23
C ASP A 196 -4.80 -4.09 -5.56
N MET A 197 -5.59 -3.05 -5.52
CA MET A 197 -6.23 -2.51 -6.71
C MET A 197 -5.23 -1.70 -7.52
N ASN A 198 -5.10 -2.02 -8.80
CA ASN A 198 -4.11 -1.40 -9.71
C ASN A 198 -4.26 0.13 -9.77
N GLY A 199 -3.15 0.85 -9.71
CA GLY A 199 -3.05 2.31 -9.56
C GLY A 199 -3.78 3.19 -10.59
N ASN A 200 -4.29 2.62 -11.70
CA ASN A 200 -5.23 3.29 -12.61
C ASN A 200 -6.68 2.85 -12.40
N VAL A 201 -6.92 1.84 -11.56
CA VAL A 201 -8.22 1.18 -11.32
C VAL A 201 -8.70 1.41 -9.88
N VAL A 202 -7.79 1.77 -8.94
CA VAL A 202 -8.14 2.00 -7.52
C VAL A 202 -9.24 3.05 -7.36
N GLY A 203 -9.25 4.08 -8.21
CA GLY A 203 -10.38 5.01 -8.26
C GLY A 203 -11.66 4.33 -8.77
N ASN A 204 -11.60 3.64 -9.90
CA ASN A 204 -12.81 3.15 -10.57
C ASN A 204 -13.42 1.92 -9.89
N ASP A 205 -12.65 0.88 -9.57
CA ASP A 205 -13.25 -0.36 -9.02
C ASP A 205 -13.75 -0.20 -7.59
N VAL A 206 -13.02 0.55 -6.75
CA VAL A 206 -13.49 0.92 -5.42
C VAL A 206 -14.75 1.77 -5.53
N ILE A 207 -14.72 2.76 -6.39
CA ILE A 207 -15.87 3.64 -6.65
C ILE A 207 -17.02 2.84 -7.24
N GLU A 208 -16.80 1.97 -8.23
CA GLU A 208 -17.84 1.13 -8.82
C GLU A 208 -18.39 0.12 -7.79
N THR A 209 -17.54 -0.44 -6.92
CA THR A 209 -17.98 -1.30 -5.83
C THR A 209 -18.85 -0.54 -4.81
N ALA A 210 -18.42 0.67 -4.43
CA ALA A 210 -19.19 1.53 -3.54
C ALA A 210 -20.55 1.89 -4.17
N ILE A 211 -20.54 2.31 -5.43
CA ILE A 211 -21.78 2.62 -6.18
C ILE A 211 -22.68 1.39 -6.29
N ALA A 212 -22.12 0.22 -6.65
CA ALA A 212 -22.87 -1.02 -6.75
C ALA A 212 -23.51 -1.43 -5.42
N ALA A 213 -22.84 -1.18 -4.29
CA ALA A 213 -23.37 -1.41 -2.96
C ALA A 213 -24.57 -0.49 -2.68
N GLY A 214 -24.48 0.80 -3.02
CA GLY A 214 -25.60 1.76 -2.90
C GLY A 214 -26.75 1.43 -3.83
N MET A 215 -26.47 1.05 -5.07
CA MET A 215 -27.50 0.70 -6.07
C MET A 215 -28.40 -0.46 -5.66
N LYS A 216 -27.94 -1.37 -4.79
CA LYS A 216 -28.78 -2.44 -4.21
C LYS A 216 -29.98 -1.90 -3.44
N TRP A 217 -29.88 -0.70 -2.91
CA TRP A 217 -30.85 -0.06 -2.04
C TRP A 217 -31.75 0.96 -2.76
N VAL A 218 -31.42 1.35 -3.98
CA VAL A 218 -32.23 2.28 -4.77
C VAL A 218 -33.65 1.72 -4.96
N GLY A 219 -34.64 2.52 -4.58
CA GLY A 219 -36.04 2.14 -4.62
C GLY A 219 -36.49 1.12 -3.57
N LYS A 220 -35.61 0.70 -2.66
CA LYS A 220 -35.89 -0.31 -1.62
C LYS A 220 -35.69 0.23 -0.20
N SER A 221 -34.68 1.10 -0.02
CA SER A 221 -34.36 1.66 1.29
C SER A 221 -35.27 2.83 1.63
N PRO A 222 -36.00 2.78 2.76
CA PRO A 222 -36.63 3.97 3.28
C PRO A 222 -35.57 4.91 3.85
N TYR A 223 -35.73 6.21 3.66
CA TYR A 223 -34.91 7.19 4.33
C TYR A 223 -35.29 7.25 5.82
N VAL A 224 -34.35 6.96 6.69
CA VAL A 224 -34.53 6.98 8.14
C VAL A 224 -33.50 7.89 8.77
N TRP A 225 -33.91 9.02 9.33
CA TRP A 225 -33.05 9.96 10.00
C TRP A 225 -32.32 9.27 11.17
N GLY A 226 -30.96 9.30 11.16
CA GLY A 226 -30.15 8.59 12.14
C GLY A 226 -30.03 7.08 11.90
N GLY A 227 -30.66 6.53 10.87
CA GLY A 227 -30.56 5.12 10.51
C GLY A 227 -29.17 4.73 9.97
N GLY A 228 -28.93 3.42 9.84
CA GLY A 228 -27.70 2.85 9.25
C GLY A 228 -26.47 2.87 10.18
N ARG A 229 -26.62 3.28 11.44
CA ARG A 229 -25.52 3.37 12.42
C ARG A 229 -25.33 2.12 13.26
N ASN A 230 -26.14 1.11 13.06
CA ASN A 230 -26.06 -0.20 13.70
C ASN A 230 -26.32 -1.30 12.69
N GLU A 231 -25.96 -2.53 13.04
CA GLU A 231 -26.09 -3.69 12.14
C GLU A 231 -27.54 -3.99 11.74
N ALA A 232 -28.47 -3.84 12.65
CA ALA A 232 -29.90 -4.10 12.38
C ALA A 232 -30.47 -3.15 11.32
N ASP A 233 -30.06 -1.88 11.36
CA ASP A 233 -30.47 -0.90 10.34
C ASP A 233 -29.84 -1.21 8.99
N VAL A 234 -28.55 -1.58 8.97
CA VAL A 234 -27.83 -1.96 7.74
C VAL A 234 -28.50 -3.17 7.08
N ILE A 235 -28.78 -4.22 7.84
CA ILE A 235 -29.45 -5.43 7.35
C ILE A 235 -30.85 -5.10 6.81
N ALA A 236 -31.58 -4.22 7.48
CA ALA A 236 -32.92 -3.79 7.09
C ALA A 236 -32.92 -2.72 5.99
N GLY A 237 -31.78 -2.24 5.54
CA GLY A 237 -31.66 -1.21 4.51
C GLY A 237 -32.17 0.16 4.96
N ARG A 238 -32.15 0.48 6.23
CA ARG A 238 -32.61 1.76 6.79
C ARG A 238 -31.43 2.71 6.94
N PHE A 239 -31.34 3.70 6.07
CA PHE A 239 -30.22 4.65 6.03
C PHE A 239 -30.71 6.10 6.05
N ASP A 240 -29.86 7.01 6.57
CA ASP A 240 -29.84 8.41 6.18
C ASP A 240 -28.74 8.64 5.10
N CYS A 241 -28.62 9.87 4.61
CA CYS A 241 -27.67 10.21 3.54
C CYS A 241 -26.22 9.86 3.92
N SER A 242 -25.77 10.26 5.11
CA SER A 242 -24.39 10.06 5.54
C SER A 242 -24.08 8.60 5.85
N SER A 243 -25.00 7.88 6.45
CA SER A 243 -24.81 6.46 6.75
C SER A 243 -24.87 5.58 5.50
N LEU A 244 -25.66 5.95 4.46
CA LEU A 244 -25.64 5.27 3.17
C LEU A 244 -24.29 5.46 2.47
N VAL A 245 -23.77 6.68 2.43
CA VAL A 245 -22.42 6.95 1.90
C VAL A 245 -21.38 6.12 2.63
N HIS A 246 -21.41 6.12 3.95
CA HIS A 246 -20.51 5.29 4.76
C HIS A 246 -20.61 3.81 4.39
N TYR A 247 -21.85 3.27 4.30
CA TYR A 247 -22.08 1.88 3.91
C TYR A 247 -21.53 1.56 2.53
N CYS A 248 -21.71 2.45 1.55
CA CYS A 248 -21.20 2.27 0.19
C CYS A 248 -19.66 2.15 0.19
N TYR A 249 -18.98 3.09 0.82
CA TYR A 249 -17.53 3.09 0.87
C TYR A 249 -16.97 1.96 1.74
N ALA A 250 -17.61 1.63 2.87
CA ALA A 250 -17.23 0.49 3.70
C ALA A 250 -17.36 -0.84 2.94
N SER A 251 -18.40 -0.98 2.09
CA SER A 251 -18.58 -2.15 1.22
C SER A 251 -17.46 -2.28 0.17
N ALA A 252 -16.80 -1.17 -0.16
CA ALA A 252 -15.62 -1.12 -1.03
C ALA A 252 -14.29 -1.14 -0.27
N GLY A 253 -14.32 -1.42 1.05
CA GLY A 253 -13.12 -1.50 1.89
C GLY A 253 -12.61 -0.14 2.38
N ILE A 254 -13.33 0.96 2.16
CA ILE A 254 -12.95 2.30 2.63
C ILE A 254 -13.78 2.65 3.87
N GLN A 255 -13.12 2.88 4.99
CA GLN A 255 -13.76 3.32 6.23
C GLN A 255 -13.78 4.86 6.31
N LEU A 256 -14.98 5.43 6.29
CA LEU A 256 -15.21 6.86 6.48
C LEU A 256 -15.51 7.18 7.95
N GLY A 257 -14.59 6.81 8.84
CA GLY A 257 -14.76 6.94 10.28
C GLY A 257 -15.68 5.87 10.91
N PRO A 258 -16.01 5.99 12.21
CA PRO A 258 -16.89 5.04 12.88
C PRO A 258 -18.32 5.15 12.36
N ARG A 259 -18.93 4.02 12.02
CA ARG A 259 -20.31 3.94 11.51
C ARG A 259 -21.31 4.61 12.46
N GLU A 260 -21.12 4.43 13.76
CA GLU A 260 -22.00 4.89 14.81
C GLU A 260 -22.12 6.42 14.89
N SER A 261 -21.10 7.13 14.43
CA SER A 261 -20.95 8.59 14.56
C SER A 261 -20.86 9.34 13.24
N VAL A 262 -20.99 8.65 12.09
CA VAL A 262 -20.91 9.29 10.77
C VAL A 262 -22.02 10.33 10.60
N THR A 263 -21.65 11.50 10.09
CA THR A 263 -22.54 12.61 9.76
C THR A 263 -22.07 13.31 8.49
N THR A 264 -22.90 14.17 7.91
CA THR A 264 -22.47 15.03 6.80
C THR A 264 -21.26 15.90 7.19
N TRP A 265 -21.23 16.39 8.41
CA TRP A 265 -20.10 17.17 8.97
C TRP A 265 -18.81 16.37 9.10
N SER A 266 -18.89 15.10 9.51
CA SER A 266 -17.70 14.26 9.55
C SER A 266 -17.19 13.97 8.15
N LEU A 267 -18.08 13.70 7.19
CA LEU A 267 -17.71 13.39 5.81
C LEU A 267 -17.07 14.58 5.07
N ILE A 268 -17.66 15.79 5.20
CA ILE A 268 -17.13 16.98 4.50
C ILE A 268 -15.71 17.36 4.98
N ASN A 269 -15.37 17.03 6.22
CA ASN A 269 -14.05 17.30 6.79
C ASN A 269 -13.01 16.21 6.46
N MET A 270 -13.40 15.12 5.81
CA MET A 270 -12.47 14.05 5.39
C MET A 270 -11.86 14.31 4.01
N GLY A 271 -12.50 15.15 3.20
CA GLY A 271 -12.08 15.49 1.84
C GLY A 271 -11.55 16.90 1.72
N ARG A 272 -11.19 17.26 0.49
CA ARG A 272 -10.91 18.66 0.10
C ARG A 272 -11.99 19.17 -0.85
N PRO A 273 -12.39 20.42 -0.76
CA PRO A 273 -13.27 21.02 -1.75
C PRO A 273 -12.62 21.00 -3.14
N ILE A 274 -13.39 20.68 -4.15
CA ILE A 274 -12.99 20.71 -5.55
C ILE A 274 -13.98 21.56 -6.35
N PRO A 275 -13.56 22.26 -7.41
CA PRO A 275 -14.43 22.97 -8.33
C PRO A 275 -15.38 21.98 -9.06
N ALA A 276 -16.60 22.41 -9.36
CA ALA A 276 -17.58 21.57 -10.02
C ALA A 276 -17.11 21.03 -11.39
N ASN A 277 -16.26 21.77 -12.09
CA ASN A 277 -15.68 21.35 -13.37
C ASN A 277 -14.55 20.31 -13.24
N GLU A 278 -14.08 20.05 -12.02
CA GLU A 278 -13.08 19.02 -11.71
C GLU A 278 -13.72 17.75 -11.11
N MET A 279 -15.03 17.78 -10.89
CA MET A 279 -15.77 16.68 -10.26
C MET A 279 -15.64 15.39 -11.08
N LYS A 280 -15.41 14.30 -10.39
CA LYS A 280 -15.25 12.96 -10.95
C LYS A 280 -16.22 11.97 -10.28
N ARG A 281 -16.46 10.86 -10.94
CA ARG A 281 -17.20 9.75 -10.38
C ARG A 281 -16.58 9.26 -9.09
N GLY A 282 -17.38 9.21 -8.01
CA GLY A 282 -16.93 8.88 -6.66
C GLY A 282 -16.66 10.08 -5.76
N ASP A 283 -16.70 11.30 -6.27
CA ASP A 283 -16.68 12.48 -5.40
C ASP A 283 -18.02 12.65 -4.68
N LEU A 284 -17.98 13.15 -3.45
CA LEU A 284 -19.19 13.41 -2.67
C LEU A 284 -19.72 14.81 -2.94
N ILE A 285 -21.01 14.92 -3.16
CA ILE A 285 -21.71 16.18 -3.35
C ILE A 285 -22.48 16.52 -2.08
N PHE A 286 -22.30 17.73 -1.58
CA PHE A 286 -23.02 18.23 -0.40
C PHE A 286 -24.06 19.27 -0.84
N PHE A 287 -25.23 19.25 -0.20
CA PHE A 287 -26.37 20.11 -0.52
C PHE A 287 -26.89 20.81 0.74
N ASP A 288 -27.41 22.01 0.55
CA ASP A 288 -27.97 22.85 1.62
C ASP A 288 -29.49 22.58 1.85
N THR A 289 -29.94 21.32 1.73
CA THR A 289 -31.37 20.97 1.81
C THR A 289 -31.92 20.93 3.23
N ALA A 290 -31.06 20.73 4.24
CA ALA A 290 -31.44 20.69 5.65
C ALA A 290 -30.47 21.50 6.52
N GLY A 291 -30.11 22.69 6.06
CA GLY A 291 -29.05 23.54 6.56
C GLY A 291 -27.80 23.45 5.70
N VAL A 292 -26.78 24.26 6.03
CA VAL A 292 -25.51 24.30 5.27
C VAL A 292 -24.85 22.93 5.30
N ASN A 293 -24.61 22.35 4.11
CA ASN A 293 -24.12 20.97 3.92
C ASN A 293 -24.93 19.91 4.66
N GLY A 294 -26.22 20.10 4.80
CA GLY A 294 -27.12 19.22 5.58
C GLY A 294 -27.46 17.89 4.88
N HIS A 295 -27.06 17.72 3.61
CA HIS A 295 -27.28 16.47 2.87
C HIS A 295 -26.04 16.11 2.04
N VAL A 296 -25.82 14.80 1.80
CA VAL A 296 -24.69 14.28 1.01
C VAL A 296 -25.16 13.15 0.08
N GLY A 297 -24.60 13.12 -1.11
CA GLY A 297 -24.82 12.08 -2.11
C GLY A 297 -23.58 11.82 -2.98
#